data_bdc71a4ce3e379a829151fdeddca65f3
#
_entry.id   bdc71a4ce3e379a829151fdeddca65f3
#
_cell.length_a   1.000
_cell.length_b   1.000
_cell.length_c   1.000
_cell.angle_alpha   90.00
_cell.angle_beta   90.00
_cell.angle_gamma   90.00
#
_symmetry.space_group_name_H-M   'P 1'
#
loop_
_entity.id
_entity.type
_entity.pdbx_description
1 polymer ?
#
loop_
_entity_poly.entity_id
_entity_poly.type
_entity_poly.pdbx_seq_one_letter_code
_entity_poly.pdbx_strand_id
1 'polypeptide(L)'
;MLAFYYYYAQYWKRKAAYALLQYGRNAQNHEERKWAAQQALMAGHKDAAKLYALTCPEAFDKELPLVPFYRDNIKCVFADYYYSKRFHNFIDEDQWQFANTVYLFKEGKDECSQYFAQTFKALRPACDITIMFMPCSTQKHYYNRFSSLAYFFLKFRGVQSGIDYISFTGERESKHTSQQRNKIEESSNYIINTNLTGKKIIIVDDLLTTGKSLSSYAKKLKDSGAEIAGAIFLAKTFLLPTNAKVKWIVWKHFFLS
;
A
#
# COMPACT_ATOMS: atom_id res chain seq x y z
N MET A 1 -45.11 3.37 28.89
CA MET A 1 -44.85 1.95 28.56
C MET A 1 -44.13 1.79 27.23
N LEU A 2 -44.60 2.29 26.09
CA LEU A 2 -43.95 2.18 24.77
C LEU A 2 -42.48 2.75 24.74
N ALA A 3 -42.23 3.89 25.39
CA ALA A 3 -40.90 4.47 25.47
C ALA A 3 -39.88 3.55 26.18
N PHE A 4 -40.32 2.85 27.24
CA PHE A 4 -39.48 1.88 27.97
C PHE A 4 -39.09 0.70 27.07
N TYR A 5 -40.05 0.11 26.35
CA TYR A 5 -39.76 -0.99 25.41
C TYR A 5 -38.84 -0.56 24.29
N TYR A 6 -39.02 0.67 23.78
CA TYR A 6 -38.11 1.22 22.75
C TYR A 6 -36.66 1.36 23.28
N TYR A 7 -36.48 1.94 24.49
CA TYR A 7 -35.17 2.06 25.12
C TYR A 7 -34.52 0.70 25.37
N TYR A 8 -35.30 -0.28 25.84
CA TYR A 8 -34.85 -1.63 26.12
C TYR A 8 -34.41 -2.34 24.83
N ALA A 9 -35.18 -2.24 23.77
CA ALA A 9 -34.84 -2.79 22.44
C ALA A 9 -33.56 -2.15 21.88
N GLN A 10 -33.41 -0.83 21.99
CA GLN A 10 -32.21 -0.14 21.56
C GLN A 10 -30.97 -0.55 22.37
N TYR A 11 -31.11 -0.75 23.66
CA TYR A 11 -30.03 -1.25 24.52
C TYR A 11 -29.52 -2.61 24.05
N TRP A 12 -30.42 -3.57 23.86
CA TRP A 12 -30.04 -4.93 23.42
C TRP A 12 -29.49 -4.94 22.00
N LYS A 13 -30.03 -4.14 21.12
CA LYS A 13 -29.47 -3.95 19.77
C LYS A 13 -28.04 -3.48 19.80
N ARG A 14 -27.69 -2.50 20.65
CA ARG A 14 -26.30 -2.02 20.82
C ARG A 14 -25.39 -3.09 21.40
N LYS A 15 -25.87 -3.87 22.38
CA LYS A 15 -25.11 -4.98 22.98
C LYS A 15 -24.81 -6.07 21.94
N ALA A 16 -25.80 -6.47 21.16
CA ALA A 16 -25.63 -7.45 20.08
C ALA A 16 -24.64 -6.94 19.00
N ALA A 17 -24.79 -5.69 18.58
CA ALA A 17 -23.89 -5.07 17.61
C ALA A 17 -22.43 -5.04 18.09
N TYR A 18 -22.21 -4.76 19.38
CA TYR A 18 -20.88 -4.80 19.99
C TYR A 18 -20.31 -6.23 20.05
N ALA A 19 -21.13 -7.21 20.47
CA ALA A 19 -20.71 -8.62 20.53
C ALA A 19 -20.32 -9.15 19.13
N LEU A 20 -21.11 -8.83 18.10
CA LEU A 20 -20.81 -9.18 16.70
C LEU A 20 -19.51 -8.53 16.22
N LEU A 21 -19.26 -7.27 16.57
CA LEU A 21 -18.00 -6.61 16.22
C LEU A 21 -16.80 -7.32 16.88
N GLN A 22 -16.90 -7.67 18.17
CA GLN A 22 -15.84 -8.38 18.87
C GLN A 22 -15.62 -9.79 18.29
N TYR A 23 -16.70 -10.50 17.99
CA TYR A 23 -16.63 -11.79 17.31
C TYR A 23 -15.88 -11.66 15.97
N GLY A 24 -16.29 -10.73 15.11
CA GLY A 24 -15.65 -10.52 13.80
C GLY A 24 -14.18 -10.10 13.90
N ARG A 25 -13.79 -9.33 14.94
CA ARG A 25 -12.38 -8.96 15.17
C ARG A 25 -11.50 -10.15 15.54
N ASN A 26 -12.06 -11.14 16.23
CA ASN A 26 -11.34 -12.31 16.74
C ASN A 26 -11.50 -13.55 15.85
N ALA A 27 -12.42 -13.51 14.88
CA ALA A 27 -12.65 -14.64 13.96
C ALA A 27 -11.41 -14.87 13.08
N GLN A 28 -10.98 -16.14 12.98
CA GLN A 28 -9.86 -16.56 12.15
C GLN A 28 -10.26 -16.73 10.68
N ASN A 29 -11.53 -17.02 10.44
CA ASN A 29 -12.06 -17.24 9.10
C ASN A 29 -12.51 -15.92 8.46
N HIS A 30 -12.07 -15.68 7.23
CA HIS A 30 -12.39 -14.47 6.46
C HIS A 30 -13.91 -14.27 6.27
N GLU A 31 -14.65 -15.32 5.94
CA GLU A 31 -16.11 -15.25 5.72
C GLU A 31 -16.86 -14.98 7.02
N GLU A 32 -16.39 -15.53 8.14
CA GLU A 32 -16.95 -15.22 9.46
C GLU A 32 -16.70 -13.75 9.84
N ARG A 33 -15.49 -13.23 9.60
CA ARG A 33 -15.15 -11.82 9.83
C ARG A 33 -16.07 -10.91 9.02
N LYS A 34 -16.22 -11.21 7.73
CA LYS A 34 -17.07 -10.48 6.80
C LYS A 34 -18.54 -10.49 7.23
N TRP A 35 -19.06 -11.69 7.54
CA TRP A 35 -20.44 -11.85 8.04
C TRP A 35 -20.69 -11.07 9.33
N ALA A 36 -19.83 -11.21 10.32
CA ALA A 36 -19.96 -10.52 11.60
C ALA A 36 -19.89 -8.99 11.44
N ALA A 37 -18.98 -8.49 10.58
CA ALA A 37 -18.89 -7.07 10.27
C ALA A 37 -20.18 -6.56 9.60
N GLN A 38 -20.76 -7.31 8.68
CA GLN A 38 -22.05 -6.98 8.05
C GLN A 38 -23.17 -6.92 9.10
N GLN A 39 -23.31 -7.94 9.95
CA GLN A 39 -24.35 -7.98 10.97
C GLN A 39 -24.20 -6.84 12.00
N ALA A 40 -22.99 -6.57 12.46
CA ALA A 40 -22.68 -5.46 13.38
C ALA A 40 -23.00 -4.10 12.73
N LEU A 41 -22.74 -3.96 11.42
CA LEU A 41 -23.05 -2.75 10.66
C LEU A 41 -24.57 -2.52 10.54
N MET A 42 -25.32 -3.58 10.21
CA MET A 42 -26.79 -3.55 10.14
C MET A 42 -27.42 -3.26 11.50
N ALA A 43 -26.81 -3.75 12.59
CA ALA A 43 -27.19 -3.41 13.95
C ALA A 43 -26.77 -2.00 14.40
N GLY A 44 -26.02 -1.25 13.56
CA GLY A 44 -25.70 0.16 13.76
C GLY A 44 -24.39 0.44 14.53
N HIS A 45 -23.47 -0.53 14.64
CA HIS A 45 -22.18 -0.27 15.28
C HIS A 45 -21.27 0.61 14.40
N LYS A 46 -20.75 1.71 14.97
CA LYS A 46 -19.96 2.72 14.23
C LYS A 46 -18.66 2.20 13.61
N ASP A 47 -17.99 1.23 14.29
CA ASP A 47 -16.72 0.67 13.84
C ASP A 47 -16.87 -0.55 12.93
N ALA A 48 -18.10 -1.06 12.76
CA ALA A 48 -18.35 -2.22 11.90
C ALA A 48 -18.05 -1.92 10.41
N ALA A 49 -18.29 -0.69 9.96
CA ALA A 49 -17.91 -0.24 8.63
C ALA A 49 -16.40 -0.32 8.40
N LYS A 50 -15.62 -0.01 9.43
CA LYS A 50 -14.15 -0.13 9.40
C LYS A 50 -13.70 -1.59 9.30
N LEU A 51 -14.26 -2.45 10.16
CA LEU A 51 -13.97 -3.88 10.12
C LEU A 51 -14.31 -4.47 8.74
N TYR A 52 -15.51 -4.18 8.22
CA TYR A 52 -15.90 -4.67 6.90
C TYR A 52 -14.96 -4.22 5.77
N ALA A 53 -14.61 -2.93 5.75
CA ALA A 53 -13.74 -2.39 4.71
C ALA A 53 -12.31 -2.97 4.76
N LEU A 54 -11.80 -3.28 5.96
CA LEU A 54 -10.48 -3.88 6.14
C LEU A 54 -10.48 -5.39 5.88
N THR A 55 -11.62 -6.05 6.03
CA THR A 55 -11.78 -7.46 5.68
C THR A 55 -11.93 -7.64 4.16
N CYS A 56 -12.60 -6.73 3.45
CA CYS A 56 -12.87 -6.83 2.01
C CYS A 56 -12.35 -5.59 1.26
N PRO A 57 -11.04 -5.31 1.23
CA PRO A 57 -10.50 -4.11 0.60
C PRO A 57 -10.80 -4.04 -0.90
N GLU A 58 -10.89 -5.18 -1.59
CA GLU A 58 -11.20 -5.31 -3.01
C GLU A 58 -12.59 -4.79 -3.39
N ALA A 59 -13.53 -4.74 -2.44
CA ALA A 59 -14.84 -4.14 -2.66
C ALA A 59 -14.79 -2.60 -2.77
N PHE A 60 -13.70 -1.97 -2.36
CA PHE A 60 -13.55 -0.52 -2.23
C PHE A 60 -12.43 0.08 -3.05
N ASP A 61 -11.44 -0.71 -3.39
CA ASP A 61 -10.30 -0.31 -4.21
C ASP A 61 -10.36 -1.00 -5.57
N LYS A 62 -10.13 -0.25 -6.63
CA LYS A 62 -10.08 -0.77 -8.01
C LYS A 62 -8.69 -1.30 -8.38
N GLU A 63 -7.68 -0.85 -7.65
CA GLU A 63 -6.30 -1.26 -7.85
C GLU A 63 -6.04 -2.45 -6.92
N LEU A 64 -5.94 -3.65 -7.51
CA LEU A 64 -5.84 -4.91 -6.76
C LEU A 64 -4.38 -5.41 -6.68
N PRO A 65 -4.02 -6.16 -5.63
CA PRO A 65 -2.72 -6.80 -5.51
C PRO A 65 -2.40 -7.66 -6.73
N LEU A 66 -1.15 -7.56 -7.22
CA LEU A 66 -0.61 -8.30 -8.37
C LEU A 66 -1.36 -8.10 -9.69
N VAL A 67 -2.26 -7.13 -9.77
CA VAL A 67 -2.96 -6.72 -11.00
C VAL A 67 -2.38 -5.39 -11.49
N PRO A 68 -1.88 -5.32 -12.74
CA PRO A 68 -1.38 -4.06 -13.30
C PRO A 68 -2.46 -2.99 -13.38
N PHE A 69 -2.11 -1.78 -12.97
CA PHE A 69 -2.94 -0.58 -13.10
C PHE A 69 -2.09 0.61 -13.57
N TYR A 70 -2.70 1.74 -13.86
CA TYR A 70 -1.98 2.93 -14.32
C TYR A 70 -2.09 4.07 -13.32
N ARG A 71 -0.94 4.72 -13.05
CA ARG A 71 -0.83 5.95 -12.26
C ARG A 71 0.00 6.95 -13.05
N ASP A 72 -0.60 8.08 -13.44
CA ASP A 72 0.04 9.11 -14.26
C ASP A 72 0.73 8.53 -15.52
N ASN A 73 0.03 7.63 -16.23
CA ASN A 73 0.50 6.89 -17.41
C ASN A 73 1.69 5.94 -17.14
N ILE A 74 1.99 5.64 -15.87
CA ILE A 74 2.98 4.63 -15.50
C ILE A 74 2.24 3.36 -15.13
N LYS A 75 2.61 2.24 -15.75
CA LYS A 75 2.09 0.91 -15.40
C LYS A 75 2.67 0.49 -14.06
N CYS A 76 1.82 0.26 -13.07
CA CYS A 76 2.19 -0.05 -11.69
C CYS A 76 1.68 -1.42 -11.26
N VAL A 77 2.40 -2.08 -10.35
CA VAL A 77 1.98 -3.30 -9.65
C VAL A 77 2.44 -3.21 -8.20
N PHE A 78 1.63 -3.70 -7.27
CA PHE A 78 2.02 -3.87 -5.87
C PHE A 78 1.71 -5.29 -5.39
N ALA A 79 2.42 -5.76 -4.33
CA ALA A 79 2.25 -7.13 -3.88
C ALA A 79 0.99 -7.30 -3.03
N ASP A 80 0.76 -6.42 -2.06
CA ASP A 80 -0.42 -6.47 -1.20
C ASP A 80 -0.74 -5.10 -0.57
N TYR A 81 -1.87 -5.02 0.15
CA TYR A 81 -2.26 -3.81 0.85
C TYR A 81 -1.50 -3.63 2.15
N TYR A 82 -1.06 -2.39 2.38
CA TYR A 82 -0.50 -1.96 3.64
C TYR A 82 -1.55 -1.31 4.53
N TYR A 83 -1.68 -1.81 5.76
CA TYR A 83 -2.55 -1.28 6.78
C TYR A 83 -1.74 -0.59 7.89
N SER A 84 -2.11 0.64 8.21
CA SER A 84 -1.47 1.42 9.28
C SER A 84 -1.66 0.75 10.65
N LYS A 85 -0.69 0.90 11.58
CA LYS A 85 -0.76 0.40 12.97
C LYS A 85 -2.06 0.73 13.70
N ARG A 86 -2.70 1.86 13.38
CA ARG A 86 -4.00 2.25 13.96
C ARG A 86 -5.12 1.27 13.68
N PHE A 87 -4.96 0.37 12.71
CA PHE A 87 -5.95 -0.64 12.33
C PHE A 87 -5.66 -2.03 12.88
N HIS A 88 -4.60 -2.19 13.66
CA HIS A 88 -4.17 -3.48 14.22
C HIS A 88 -5.35 -4.29 14.82
N ASN A 89 -6.28 -3.63 15.52
CA ASN A 89 -7.44 -4.30 16.11
C ASN A 89 -8.57 -4.67 15.12
N PHE A 90 -8.39 -4.46 13.82
CA PHE A 90 -9.41 -4.67 12.79
C PHE A 90 -8.91 -5.50 11.60
N ILE A 91 -7.62 -5.76 11.53
CA ILE A 91 -6.98 -6.61 10.51
C ILE A 91 -6.73 -8.01 11.08
N ASP A 92 -6.61 -8.99 10.20
CA ASP A 92 -6.24 -10.35 10.60
C ASP A 92 -4.73 -10.51 10.74
N GLU A 93 -4.32 -11.72 11.15
CA GLU A 93 -2.91 -12.02 11.41
C GLU A 93 -2.07 -11.91 10.13
N ASP A 94 -2.55 -12.39 8.99
CA ASP A 94 -1.81 -12.34 7.72
C ASP A 94 -1.60 -10.89 7.27
N GLN A 95 -2.64 -10.07 7.36
CA GLN A 95 -2.58 -8.64 7.07
C GLN A 95 -1.60 -7.91 8.01
N TRP A 96 -1.58 -8.31 9.28
CA TRP A 96 -0.64 -7.78 10.26
C TRP A 96 0.80 -8.20 9.98
N GLN A 97 1.04 -9.46 9.69
CA GLN A 97 2.36 -9.99 9.35
C GLN A 97 2.91 -9.30 8.09
N PHE A 98 2.08 -9.13 7.05
CA PHE A 98 2.50 -8.39 5.87
C PHE A 98 2.83 -6.92 6.18
N ALA A 99 2.01 -6.23 6.99
CA ALA A 99 2.31 -4.86 7.40
C ALA A 99 3.64 -4.77 8.17
N ASN A 100 3.95 -5.76 9.02
CA ASN A 100 5.23 -5.85 9.72
C ASN A 100 6.39 -6.08 8.76
N THR A 101 6.22 -6.94 7.76
CA THR A 101 7.20 -7.16 6.68
C THR A 101 7.57 -5.85 5.98
N VAL A 102 6.58 -4.99 5.69
CA VAL A 102 6.84 -3.65 5.12
C VAL A 102 7.68 -2.77 6.04
N TYR A 103 7.48 -2.85 7.37
CA TYR A 103 8.34 -2.13 8.33
C TYR A 103 9.76 -2.66 8.33
N LEU A 104 9.93 -3.99 8.38
CA LEU A 104 11.26 -4.62 8.36
C LEU A 104 12.02 -4.27 7.08
N PHE A 105 11.35 -4.28 5.93
CA PHE A 105 11.95 -3.85 4.67
C PHE A 105 12.40 -2.38 4.70
N LYS A 106 11.58 -1.47 5.25
CA LYS A 106 11.96 -0.05 5.41
C LYS A 106 13.20 0.15 6.25
N GLU A 107 13.42 -0.71 7.24
CA GLU A 107 14.58 -0.70 8.11
C GLU A 107 15.80 -1.44 7.51
N GLY A 108 15.66 -2.07 6.34
CA GLY A 108 16.70 -2.88 5.70
C GLY A 108 16.95 -4.22 6.42
N LYS A 109 15.96 -4.74 7.14
CA LYS A 109 16.02 -5.99 7.89
C LYS A 109 15.39 -7.19 7.17
N ASP A 110 14.68 -6.94 6.09
CA ASP A 110 14.04 -7.95 5.24
C ASP A 110 14.22 -7.55 3.78
N GLU A 111 14.52 -8.51 2.91
CA GLU A 111 14.73 -8.26 1.48
C GLU A 111 13.43 -8.23 0.69
N CYS A 112 12.37 -8.87 1.17
CA CYS A 112 11.06 -9.01 0.52
C CYS A 112 11.15 -9.49 -0.94
N SER A 113 12.23 -10.20 -1.29
CA SER A 113 12.55 -10.57 -2.67
C SER A 113 11.47 -11.40 -3.35
N GLN A 114 10.76 -12.26 -2.60
CA GLN A 114 9.64 -13.05 -3.15
C GLN A 114 8.47 -12.17 -3.58
N TYR A 115 8.09 -11.16 -2.81
CA TYR A 115 7.03 -10.22 -3.15
C TYR A 115 7.41 -9.40 -4.40
N PHE A 116 8.65 -8.93 -4.45
CA PHE A 116 9.15 -8.21 -5.63
C PHE A 116 9.26 -9.10 -6.87
N ALA A 117 9.59 -10.39 -6.72
CA ALA A 117 9.55 -11.34 -7.85
C ALA A 117 8.13 -11.49 -8.41
N GLN A 118 7.12 -11.57 -7.53
CA GLN A 118 5.70 -11.66 -7.93
C GLN A 118 5.24 -10.39 -8.65
N THR A 119 5.55 -9.21 -8.11
CA THR A 119 5.20 -7.92 -8.74
C THR A 119 5.91 -7.72 -10.07
N PHE A 120 7.19 -8.09 -10.16
CA PHE A 120 7.96 -8.04 -11.42
C PHE A 120 7.35 -8.96 -12.48
N LYS A 121 7.01 -10.19 -12.12
CA LYS A 121 6.33 -11.14 -13.00
C LYS A 121 4.96 -10.62 -13.45
N ALA A 122 4.17 -10.04 -12.53
CA ALA A 122 2.86 -9.47 -12.83
C ALA A 122 2.93 -8.23 -13.72
N LEU A 123 3.98 -7.41 -13.60
CA LEU A 123 4.22 -6.26 -14.47
C LEU A 123 4.47 -6.69 -15.93
N ARG A 124 5.04 -7.90 -16.15
CA ARG A 124 5.42 -8.42 -17.47
C ARG A 124 6.29 -7.44 -18.26
N PRO A 125 7.50 -7.12 -17.76
CA PRO A 125 8.37 -6.18 -18.44
C PRO A 125 8.92 -6.76 -19.74
N ALA A 126 9.30 -5.87 -20.66
CA ALA A 126 10.11 -6.26 -21.83
C ALA A 126 11.53 -6.68 -21.42
N CYS A 127 12.34 -7.13 -22.37
CA CYS A 127 13.77 -7.38 -22.14
C CYS A 127 14.56 -6.09 -21.99
N ASP A 128 15.78 -6.19 -21.47
CA ASP A 128 16.74 -5.09 -21.31
C ASP A 128 16.23 -3.94 -20.44
N ILE A 129 15.94 -4.29 -19.20
CA ILE A 129 15.40 -3.38 -18.17
C ILE A 129 16.49 -2.96 -17.20
N THR A 130 16.51 -1.69 -16.84
CA THR A 130 17.26 -1.17 -15.70
C THR A 130 16.32 -0.93 -14.51
N ILE A 131 16.64 -1.52 -13.37
CA ILE A 131 15.91 -1.30 -12.11
C ILE A 131 16.46 -0.05 -11.43
N MET A 132 15.61 0.93 -11.18
CA MET A 132 15.95 2.14 -10.41
C MET A 132 15.10 2.16 -9.13
N PHE A 133 15.73 2.46 -8.02
CA PHE A 133 15.07 2.49 -6.71
C PHE A 133 14.70 3.91 -6.32
N MET A 134 13.56 4.06 -5.63
CA MET A 134 13.14 5.37 -5.12
C MET A 134 14.14 5.91 -4.10
N PRO A 135 14.59 7.17 -4.26
CA PRO A 135 15.53 7.78 -3.34
C PRO A 135 14.99 7.90 -1.93
N CYS A 136 15.78 7.49 -0.93
CA CYS A 136 15.48 7.62 0.49
C CYS A 136 15.88 9.00 1.05
N SER A 137 15.60 9.23 2.34
CA SER A 137 16.02 10.46 3.04
C SER A 137 17.54 10.59 3.17
N THR A 138 18.25 9.46 3.27
CA THR A 138 19.71 9.41 3.34
C THR A 138 20.27 8.32 2.46
N GLN A 139 21.53 8.47 2.05
CA GLN A 139 22.28 7.44 1.30
C GLN A 139 22.35 6.13 2.06
N LYS A 140 22.59 6.17 3.39
CA LYS A 140 22.64 4.98 4.24
C LYS A 140 21.34 4.20 4.21
N HIS A 141 20.18 4.86 4.35
CA HIS A 141 18.87 4.21 4.29
C HIS A 141 18.60 3.62 2.91
N TYR A 142 19.07 4.28 1.84
CA TYR A 142 18.89 3.81 0.48
C TYR A 142 19.63 2.48 0.26
N TYR A 143 20.93 2.43 0.57
CA TYR A 143 21.70 1.21 0.38
C TYR A 143 21.28 0.09 1.34
N ASN A 144 21.00 0.41 2.61
CA ASN A 144 20.51 -0.60 3.56
C ASN A 144 19.21 -1.27 3.09
N ARG A 145 18.33 -0.50 2.46
CA ARG A 145 17.04 -1.02 2.00
C ARG A 145 17.13 -1.78 0.69
N PHE A 146 17.92 -1.29 -0.25
CA PHE A 146 17.82 -1.75 -1.63
C PHE A 146 19.01 -2.57 -2.14
N SER A 147 20.16 -2.64 -1.45
CA SER A 147 21.34 -3.35 -1.97
C SER A 147 21.09 -4.84 -2.21
N SER A 148 20.50 -5.54 -1.23
CA SER A 148 20.19 -6.96 -1.39
C SER A 148 19.15 -7.19 -2.50
N LEU A 149 18.14 -6.32 -2.58
CA LEU A 149 17.13 -6.38 -3.62
C LEU A 149 17.71 -6.08 -5.01
N ALA A 150 18.65 -5.14 -5.12
CA ALA A 150 19.37 -4.84 -6.35
C ALA A 150 20.14 -6.07 -6.85
N TYR A 151 20.86 -6.73 -5.95
CA TYR A 151 21.54 -7.99 -6.26
C TYR A 151 20.57 -9.11 -6.67
N PHE A 152 19.42 -9.20 -6.00
CA PHE A 152 18.36 -10.16 -6.35
C PHE A 152 17.88 -9.96 -7.79
N PHE A 153 17.62 -8.72 -8.23
CA PHE A 153 17.14 -8.44 -9.58
C PHE A 153 18.16 -8.80 -10.68
N LEU A 154 19.47 -8.78 -10.40
CA LEU A 154 20.48 -9.22 -11.36
C LEU A 154 20.38 -10.69 -11.75
N LYS A 155 19.64 -11.52 -11.00
CA LYS A 155 19.38 -12.92 -11.34
C LYS A 155 18.38 -13.06 -12.51
N PHE A 156 17.65 -12.01 -12.86
CA PHE A 156 16.72 -12.04 -13.99
C PHE A 156 17.44 -11.67 -15.28
N ARG A 157 17.21 -12.47 -16.32
CA ARG A 157 17.85 -12.26 -17.63
C ARG A 157 17.49 -10.89 -18.21
N GLY A 158 18.47 -10.14 -18.68
CA GLY A 158 18.28 -8.81 -19.29
C GLY A 158 17.93 -7.70 -18.27
N VAL A 159 18.15 -7.94 -16.98
CA VAL A 159 17.94 -6.93 -15.94
C VAL A 159 19.29 -6.39 -15.46
N GLN A 160 19.39 -5.07 -15.41
CA GLN A 160 20.53 -4.33 -14.86
C GLN A 160 20.10 -3.57 -13.59
N SER A 161 21.02 -3.38 -12.67
CA SER A 161 20.77 -2.54 -11.48
C SER A 161 21.29 -1.12 -11.73
N GLY A 162 20.44 -0.15 -11.47
CA GLY A 162 20.79 1.27 -11.44
C GLY A 162 20.95 1.83 -10.02
N ILE A 163 21.24 0.99 -9.04
CA ILE A 163 21.38 1.41 -7.63
C ILE A 163 22.43 2.51 -7.45
N ASP A 164 23.50 2.48 -8.25
CA ASP A 164 24.59 3.46 -8.21
C ASP A 164 24.41 4.62 -9.21
N TYR A 165 23.27 4.71 -9.91
CA TYR A 165 22.98 5.77 -10.88
C TYR A 165 22.50 7.06 -10.24
N ILE A 166 22.39 7.09 -8.92
CA ILE A 166 22.09 8.31 -8.15
C ILE A 166 23.16 8.56 -7.11
N SER A 167 23.46 9.84 -6.88
CA SER A 167 24.35 10.30 -5.81
C SER A 167 23.56 11.21 -4.87
N PHE A 168 23.79 11.06 -3.57
CA PHE A 168 23.13 11.87 -2.56
C PHE A 168 23.92 13.15 -2.29
N THR A 169 23.24 14.29 -2.31
CA THR A 169 23.85 15.62 -2.10
C THR A 169 23.68 16.14 -0.67
N GLY A 170 23.00 15.39 0.19
CA GLY A 170 22.73 15.72 1.58
C GLY A 170 21.67 14.84 2.20
N GLU A 171 21.32 15.12 3.45
CA GLU A 171 20.23 14.47 4.16
C GLU A 171 18.92 15.26 3.98
N ARG A 172 17.81 14.55 3.83
CA ARG A 172 16.48 15.13 3.76
C ARG A 172 15.69 14.75 5.00
N GLU A 173 15.03 15.72 5.62
CA GLU A 173 14.08 15.43 6.71
C GLU A 173 12.98 14.46 6.23
N SER A 174 12.68 13.46 7.05
CA SER A 174 11.62 12.50 6.71
C SER A 174 10.26 13.20 6.70
N LYS A 175 9.42 12.92 5.69
CA LYS A 175 8.06 13.51 5.54
C LYS A 175 7.13 13.28 6.74
N HIS A 176 7.51 12.42 7.69
CA HIS A 176 6.74 12.12 8.89
C HIS A 176 7.00 13.07 10.06
N THR A 177 8.10 13.82 10.06
CA THR A 177 8.53 14.70 11.14
C THR A 177 8.24 16.18 10.90
N SER A 178 8.01 16.62 9.67
CA SER A 178 7.77 18.03 9.36
C SER A 178 6.30 18.41 9.57
N GLN A 179 6.02 19.29 10.54
CA GLN A 179 4.70 19.91 10.74
C GLN A 179 4.32 20.92 9.64
N GLN A 180 5.25 21.25 8.74
CA GLN A 180 5.03 22.20 7.63
C GLN A 180 4.77 21.48 6.32
N ARG A 181 3.53 21.02 6.11
CA ARG A 181 3.10 20.30 4.89
C ARG A 181 2.95 21.16 3.63
N ASN A 182 3.14 22.46 3.68
CA ASN A 182 2.58 23.33 2.63
C ASN A 182 3.55 24.28 1.91
N LYS A 183 4.87 24.20 2.00
CA LYS A 183 5.73 25.17 1.26
C LYS A 183 7.21 24.80 1.05
N ILE A 184 7.57 23.55 0.94
CA ILE A 184 8.94 23.26 0.48
C ILE A 184 8.81 22.68 -0.93
N GLU A 185 9.22 23.43 -1.96
CA GLU A 185 9.65 22.86 -3.23
C GLU A 185 10.53 21.66 -2.89
N GLU A 186 10.22 20.50 -3.47
CA GLU A 186 10.95 19.26 -3.18
C GLU A 186 12.42 19.43 -3.63
N SER A 187 13.24 20.08 -2.80
CA SER A 187 14.68 20.04 -2.98
C SER A 187 15.09 18.57 -2.90
N SER A 188 15.43 18.01 -4.02
CA SER A 188 15.88 16.63 -4.06
C SER A 188 17.26 16.55 -3.40
N ASN A 189 17.41 15.66 -2.44
CA ASN A 189 18.68 15.35 -1.79
C ASN A 189 19.57 14.40 -2.62
N TYR A 190 19.29 14.27 -3.92
CA TYR A 190 20.00 13.38 -4.85
C TYR A 190 20.08 13.98 -6.24
N ILE A 191 21.08 13.55 -6.99
CA ILE A 191 21.25 13.80 -8.43
C ILE A 191 21.35 12.47 -9.17
N ILE A 192 20.91 12.45 -10.44
CA ILE A 192 21.15 11.34 -11.36
C ILE A 192 22.53 11.60 -11.99
N ASN A 193 23.48 10.70 -11.73
CA ASN A 193 24.88 10.83 -12.12
C ASN A 193 25.25 10.05 -13.39
N THR A 194 24.26 9.47 -14.07
CA THR A 194 24.44 8.61 -15.23
C THR A 194 23.52 9.04 -16.36
N ASN A 195 24.01 9.00 -17.59
CA ASN A 195 23.16 9.20 -18.77
C ASN A 195 22.20 8.00 -18.92
N LEU A 196 20.90 8.28 -18.93
CA LEU A 196 19.84 7.28 -19.02
C LEU A 196 19.22 7.17 -20.42
N THR A 197 19.79 7.85 -21.42
CA THR A 197 19.27 7.85 -22.80
C THR A 197 19.11 6.42 -23.33
N GLY A 198 17.91 6.11 -23.77
CA GLY A 198 17.54 4.80 -24.32
C GLY A 198 17.39 3.66 -23.29
N LYS A 199 17.58 3.93 -21.99
CA LYS A 199 17.35 2.93 -20.94
C LYS A 199 15.85 2.82 -20.64
N LYS A 200 15.33 1.58 -20.58
CA LYS A 200 13.99 1.25 -20.11
C LYS A 200 14.03 0.99 -18.62
N ILE A 201 13.34 1.80 -17.85
CA ILE A 201 13.45 1.80 -16.39
C ILE A 201 12.18 1.25 -15.75
N ILE A 202 12.34 0.33 -14.79
CA ILE A 202 11.34 -0.01 -13.79
C ILE A 202 11.73 0.64 -12.47
N ILE A 203 10.82 1.43 -11.91
CA ILE A 203 10.98 2.08 -10.61
C ILE A 203 10.53 1.10 -9.52
N VAL A 204 11.33 0.98 -8.46
CA VAL A 204 11.05 0.10 -7.30
C VAL A 204 10.96 0.95 -6.04
N ASP A 205 9.91 0.71 -5.25
CA ASP A 205 9.72 1.36 -3.93
C ASP A 205 9.03 0.42 -2.94
N ASP A 206 9.05 0.80 -1.67
CA ASP A 206 8.38 0.05 -0.61
C ASP A 206 6.86 0.26 -0.61
N LEU A 207 6.39 1.51 -0.71
CA LEU A 207 5.00 1.83 -0.44
C LEU A 207 4.43 2.87 -1.39
N LEU A 208 3.44 2.46 -2.17
CA LEU A 208 2.63 3.39 -2.95
C LEU A 208 1.54 4.00 -2.07
N THR A 209 1.55 5.32 -1.94
CA THR A 209 0.48 6.09 -1.28
C THR A 209 -0.34 6.87 -2.30
N THR A 210 -0.03 8.15 -2.51
CA THR A 210 -0.72 9.00 -3.49
C THR A 210 -0.11 8.94 -4.89
N GLY A 211 1.10 8.40 -5.04
CA GLY A 211 1.84 8.37 -6.29
C GLY A 211 2.63 9.65 -6.61
N LYS A 212 2.49 10.73 -5.83
CA LYS A 212 3.18 12.02 -6.11
C LYS A 212 4.70 11.85 -6.18
N SER A 213 5.30 11.09 -5.27
CA SER A 213 6.75 10.82 -5.29
C SER A 213 7.17 10.01 -6.51
N LEU A 214 6.35 9.03 -6.92
CA LEU A 214 6.56 8.27 -8.14
C LEU A 214 6.58 9.19 -9.36
N SER A 215 5.56 10.04 -9.53
CA SER A 215 5.43 10.95 -10.68
C SER A 215 6.59 11.94 -10.75
N SER A 216 6.99 12.51 -9.60
CA SER A 216 8.13 13.43 -9.51
C SER A 216 9.46 12.74 -9.89
N TYR A 217 9.70 11.53 -9.39
CA TYR A 217 10.90 10.77 -9.71
C TYR A 217 10.92 10.32 -11.16
N ALA A 218 9.81 9.78 -11.67
CA ALA A 218 9.68 9.37 -13.06
C ALA A 218 9.92 10.53 -14.04
N LYS A 219 9.47 11.75 -13.69
CA LYS A 219 9.77 12.95 -14.48
C LYS A 219 11.28 13.21 -14.56
N LYS A 220 12.00 13.18 -13.43
CA LYS A 220 13.46 13.39 -13.41
C LYS A 220 14.22 12.34 -14.22
N LEU A 221 13.78 11.07 -14.14
CA LEU A 221 14.38 10.00 -14.96
C LEU A 221 14.14 10.24 -16.46
N LYS A 222 12.94 10.68 -16.86
CA LYS A 222 12.63 11.05 -18.24
C LYS A 222 13.42 12.26 -18.71
N ASP A 223 13.57 13.28 -17.87
CA ASP A 223 14.38 14.46 -18.15
C ASP A 223 15.88 14.09 -18.34
N SER A 224 16.34 12.95 -17.77
CA SER A 224 17.66 12.35 -17.99
C SER A 224 17.72 11.37 -19.16
N GLY A 225 16.68 11.30 -20.00
CA GLY A 225 16.62 10.51 -21.23
C GLY A 225 16.05 9.09 -21.09
N ALA A 226 15.53 8.71 -19.92
CA ALA A 226 14.98 7.39 -19.69
C ALA A 226 13.56 7.20 -20.25
N GLU A 227 13.25 5.97 -20.65
CA GLU A 227 11.87 5.48 -20.85
C GLU A 227 11.38 4.78 -19.58
N ILE A 228 10.23 5.16 -19.04
CA ILE A 228 9.65 4.48 -17.87
C ILE A 228 8.78 3.32 -18.34
N ALA A 229 9.29 2.10 -18.16
CA ALA A 229 8.60 0.85 -18.52
C ALA A 229 7.55 0.43 -17.47
N GLY A 230 7.68 0.91 -16.23
CA GLY A 230 6.72 0.67 -15.16
C GLY A 230 7.26 0.97 -13.78
N ALA A 231 6.46 0.62 -12.77
CA ALA A 231 6.85 0.71 -11.37
C ALA A 231 6.29 -0.48 -10.58
N ILE A 232 7.06 -0.98 -9.63
CA ILE A 232 6.65 -2.05 -8.71
C ILE A 232 6.85 -1.62 -7.27
N PHE A 233 5.92 -2.03 -6.43
CA PHE A 233 5.88 -1.68 -5.03
C PHE A 233 5.72 -2.94 -4.18
N LEU A 234 6.35 -2.95 -2.99
CA LEU A 234 6.07 -3.97 -2.00
C LEU A 234 4.60 -3.88 -1.58
N ALA A 235 4.12 -2.67 -1.30
CA ALA A 235 2.77 -2.50 -0.80
C ALA A 235 2.09 -1.23 -1.34
N LYS A 236 0.75 -1.21 -1.26
CA LYS A 236 -0.07 0.00 -1.46
C LYS A 236 -0.86 0.30 -0.19
N THR A 237 -0.84 1.55 0.24
CA THR A 237 -1.65 1.98 1.38
C THR A 237 -3.14 1.84 1.08
N PHE A 238 -3.85 0.99 1.85
CA PHE A 238 -5.30 0.94 1.78
C PHE A 238 -5.91 2.17 2.47
N LEU A 239 -6.70 2.92 1.73
CA LEU A 239 -7.42 4.10 2.23
C LEU A 239 -8.83 3.69 2.62
N LEU A 240 -9.16 3.81 3.92
CA LEU A 240 -10.50 3.52 4.41
C LEU A 240 -11.55 4.35 3.68
N PRO A 241 -12.58 3.70 3.13
CA PRO A 241 -13.73 4.40 2.58
C PRO A 241 -14.54 5.09 3.68
N THR A 242 -15.39 6.02 3.30
CA THR A 242 -16.34 6.63 4.25
C THR A 242 -17.36 5.60 4.73
N ASN A 243 -17.82 5.75 5.98
CA ASN A 243 -18.85 4.87 6.54
C ASN A 243 -20.12 4.82 5.66
N ALA A 244 -20.48 5.92 5.03
CA ALA A 244 -21.63 5.98 4.12
C ALA A 244 -21.43 5.09 2.89
N LYS A 245 -20.24 5.11 2.28
CA LYS A 245 -19.88 4.25 1.14
C LYS A 245 -19.93 2.76 1.53
N VAL A 246 -19.40 2.41 2.71
CA VAL A 246 -19.43 1.03 3.20
C VAL A 246 -20.87 0.56 3.41
N LYS A 247 -21.69 1.34 4.11
CA LYS A 247 -23.12 1.03 4.34
C LYS A 247 -23.87 0.81 3.04
N TRP A 248 -23.64 1.67 2.05
CA TRP A 248 -24.30 1.55 0.76
C TRP A 248 -23.92 0.26 0.01
N ILE A 249 -22.63 -0.13 0.02
CA ILE A 249 -22.16 -1.37 -0.61
C ILE A 249 -22.73 -2.60 0.09
N VAL A 250 -22.69 -2.64 1.44
CA VAL A 250 -23.28 -3.74 2.20
C VAL A 250 -24.78 -3.86 1.95
N TRP A 251 -25.50 -2.73 1.95
CA TRP A 251 -26.93 -2.69 1.65
C TRP A 251 -27.24 -3.22 0.24
N LYS A 252 -26.46 -2.78 -0.75
CA LYS A 252 -26.61 -3.27 -2.13
C LYS A 252 -26.46 -4.79 -2.23
N HIS A 253 -25.47 -5.37 -1.56
CA HIS A 253 -25.28 -6.82 -1.55
C HIS A 253 -26.42 -7.57 -0.86
N PHE A 254 -27.05 -6.99 0.17
CA PHE A 254 -28.16 -7.64 0.88
C PHE A 254 -29.49 -7.61 0.12
N PHE A 255 -29.74 -6.60 -0.68
CA PHE A 255 -31.04 -6.38 -1.31
C PHE A 255 -31.06 -6.55 -2.84
N LEU A 256 -29.91 -6.68 -3.47
CA LEU A 256 -29.78 -6.79 -4.94
C LEU A 256 -29.03 -8.05 -5.40
N SER A 257 -28.60 -8.91 -4.50
CA SER A 257 -28.12 -10.28 -4.75
C SER A 257 -29.23 -11.29 -4.45
#